data_28ffdd90c81fced2d897e2e5b106a163
#
_entry.id   28ffdd90c81fced2d897e2e5b106a163
#
_cell.length_a   1.000
_cell.length_b   1.000
_cell.length_c   1.000
_cell.angle_alpha   90.00
_cell.angle_beta   90.00
_cell.angle_gamma   90.00
#
_symmetry.space_group_name_H-M   'P 1'
#
loop_
_entity.id
_entity.type
_entity.pdbx_description
1 polymer ?
#
loop_
_entity_poly.entity_id
_entity_poly.type
_entity_poly.pdbx_seq_one_letter_code
_entity_poly.pdbx_strand_id
1 'polypeptide(L)'
;LVTGDQTCALPICAIYAPISKVLNMSDAVMEALKTAYTSLENATADAYRIELNILNRFSEVLEVADKSVVTEDIVATLQGFIDRFQIFGVDLTEMPNEFRTIGASILLIPVFAFISSMLTSLFMMQKQKKTNPEMAKNPTMGCMTFMSPVISGFFAYSLPAGVGFYWIISNILSFIQTVALAIFIKPENIIASQMIDETVERRSREESIKKRVAIMKSQEEKTK
;
A
#
# COMPACT_ATOMS: atom_id res chain seq x y z
N LEU A 1 16.22 -18.58 9.00
CA LEU A 1 16.24 -18.76 7.55
C LEU A 1 14.92 -18.24 7.02
N VAL A 2 14.84 -16.93 6.70
CA VAL A 2 13.73 -16.33 6.00
C VAL A 2 13.95 -16.68 4.53
N THR A 3 13.26 -17.68 4.04
CA THR A 3 13.27 -18.03 2.63
C THR A 3 12.70 -16.85 1.82
N GLY A 4 13.33 -16.51 0.70
CA GLY A 4 13.00 -15.34 -0.15
C GLY A 4 11.55 -15.23 -0.65
N ASP A 5 10.72 -16.23 -0.37
CA ASP A 5 9.29 -16.24 -0.73
C ASP A 5 8.41 -15.39 0.19
N GLN A 6 8.87 -15.02 1.39
CA GLN A 6 8.08 -14.21 2.33
C GLN A 6 8.18 -12.69 2.11
N THR A 7 9.15 -12.23 1.34
CA THR A 7 9.26 -10.80 0.99
C THR A 7 8.32 -10.39 -0.13
N CYS A 8 7.70 -11.33 -0.81
CA CYS A 8 6.74 -11.10 -1.89
C CYS A 8 5.28 -10.93 -1.43
N ALA A 9 5.03 -10.76 -0.13
CA ALA A 9 3.69 -10.45 0.40
C ALA A 9 3.28 -8.98 0.21
N LEU A 10 4.16 -8.15 -0.34
CA LEU A 10 3.83 -6.78 -0.72
C LEU A 10 3.08 -6.79 -2.07
N PRO A 11 2.01 -6.00 -2.22
CA PRO A 11 1.24 -5.91 -3.47
C PRO A 11 2.07 -5.54 -4.69
N ILE A 12 3.19 -4.86 -4.49
CA ILE A 12 4.18 -4.58 -5.52
C ILE A 12 4.75 -5.88 -6.12
N CYS A 13 5.02 -6.90 -5.29
CA CYS A 13 5.52 -8.18 -5.76
C CYS A 13 4.47 -8.98 -6.56
N ALA A 14 3.18 -8.78 -6.33
CA ALA A 14 2.14 -9.44 -7.11
C ALA A 14 2.08 -8.92 -8.56
N ILE A 15 2.46 -7.65 -8.78
CA ILE A 15 2.52 -7.03 -10.11
C ILE A 15 3.86 -7.34 -10.79
N TYR A 16 4.93 -7.54 -10.02
CA TYR A 16 6.26 -7.90 -10.51
C TYR A 16 6.57 -9.41 -10.36
N ALA A 17 5.59 -10.22 -9.95
CA ALA A 17 5.76 -11.67 -9.97
C ALA A 17 6.04 -12.14 -11.40
N PRO A 18 7.03 -13.01 -11.63
CA PRO A 18 7.30 -13.51 -12.97
C PRO A 18 6.02 -14.11 -13.56
N ILE A 19 5.62 -13.62 -14.74
CA ILE A 19 4.43 -14.08 -15.44
C ILE A 19 4.52 -15.57 -15.73
N SER A 20 5.73 -16.06 -16.01
CA SER A 20 6.03 -17.48 -16.16
C SER A 20 5.56 -18.31 -14.96
N LYS A 21 5.75 -17.81 -13.73
CA LYS A 21 5.28 -18.49 -12.51
C LYS A 21 3.78 -18.38 -12.31
N VAL A 22 3.19 -17.22 -12.61
CA VAL A 22 1.75 -16.99 -12.47
C VAL A 22 0.94 -17.85 -13.41
N LEU A 23 1.42 -18.03 -14.65
CA LEU A 23 0.76 -18.78 -15.70
C LEU A 23 1.30 -20.23 -15.85
N ASN A 24 2.20 -20.67 -14.97
CA ASN A 24 2.88 -21.97 -15.06
C ASN A 24 3.51 -22.22 -16.44
N MET A 25 4.07 -21.19 -17.04
CA MET A 25 4.71 -21.29 -18.36
C MET A 25 6.11 -21.89 -18.23
N SER A 26 6.54 -22.63 -19.27
CA SER A 26 7.91 -23.15 -19.31
C SER A 26 8.92 -22.03 -19.52
N ASP A 27 10.11 -22.19 -18.94
CA ASP A 27 11.19 -21.23 -19.10
C ASP A 27 11.58 -21.03 -20.57
N ALA A 28 11.44 -22.07 -21.41
CA ALA A 28 11.70 -21.98 -22.85
C ALA A 28 10.76 -21.01 -23.58
N VAL A 29 9.48 -20.99 -23.21
CA VAL A 29 8.49 -20.05 -23.77
C VAL A 29 8.82 -18.62 -23.37
N MET A 30 9.14 -18.41 -22.09
CA MET A 30 9.48 -17.08 -21.60
C MET A 30 10.78 -16.56 -22.24
N GLU A 31 11.76 -17.41 -22.45
CA GLU A 31 13.02 -17.05 -23.11
C GLU A 31 12.79 -16.70 -24.58
N ALA A 32 11.92 -17.45 -25.29
CA ALA A 32 11.53 -17.13 -26.65
C ALA A 32 10.83 -15.76 -26.76
N LEU A 33 9.92 -15.47 -25.83
CA LEU A 33 9.23 -14.16 -25.77
C LEU A 33 10.19 -13.01 -25.43
N LYS A 34 11.13 -13.22 -24.51
CA LYS A 34 12.17 -12.22 -24.18
C LYS A 34 13.08 -11.95 -25.36
N THR A 35 13.49 -12.99 -26.07
CA THR A 35 14.33 -12.87 -27.27
C THR A 35 13.59 -12.12 -28.37
N ALA A 36 12.32 -12.44 -28.60
CA ALA A 36 11.48 -11.73 -29.55
C ALA A 36 11.33 -10.25 -29.17
N TYR A 37 11.04 -9.95 -27.90
CA TYR A 37 10.92 -8.57 -27.40
C TYR A 37 12.22 -7.78 -27.60
N THR A 38 13.38 -8.36 -27.24
CA THR A 38 14.67 -7.67 -27.34
C THR A 38 15.11 -7.41 -28.80
N SER A 39 14.53 -8.13 -29.78
CA SER A 39 14.76 -7.89 -31.18
C SER A 39 13.91 -6.76 -31.77
N LEU A 40 12.90 -6.27 -31.05
CA LEU A 40 12.08 -5.15 -31.49
C LEU A 40 12.83 -3.81 -31.37
N GLU A 41 12.54 -2.89 -32.30
CA GLU A 41 13.04 -1.52 -32.23
C GLU A 41 12.52 -0.84 -30.97
N ASN A 42 13.39 -0.09 -30.26
CA ASN A 42 13.11 0.60 -29.02
C ASN A 42 12.72 -0.32 -27.83
N ALA A 43 13.18 -1.58 -27.84
CA ALA A 43 13.03 -2.44 -26.67
C ALA A 43 13.82 -1.87 -25.48
N THR A 44 13.14 -1.53 -24.40
CA THR A 44 13.78 -1.12 -23.13
C THR A 44 14.26 -2.36 -22.39
N ALA A 45 15.56 -2.47 -22.19
CA ALA A 45 16.20 -3.63 -21.55
C ALA A 45 16.13 -3.62 -20.01
N ASP A 46 15.10 -3.00 -19.42
CA ASP A 46 14.89 -3.01 -18.00
C ASP A 46 14.52 -4.42 -17.52
N ALA A 47 15.52 -5.13 -16.97
CA ALA A 47 15.40 -6.52 -16.54
C ALA A 47 14.22 -6.76 -15.57
N TYR A 48 13.84 -5.75 -14.79
CA TYR A 48 12.73 -5.83 -13.84
C TYR A 48 11.34 -5.72 -14.49
N ARG A 49 11.26 -5.21 -15.73
CA ARG A 49 10.00 -4.91 -16.41
C ARG A 49 9.84 -5.62 -17.75
N ILE A 50 10.80 -6.44 -18.13
CA ILE A 50 10.81 -7.08 -19.45
C ILE A 50 9.52 -7.89 -19.70
N GLU A 51 9.03 -8.61 -18.70
CA GLU A 51 7.82 -9.42 -18.83
C GLU A 51 6.57 -8.54 -18.97
N LEU A 52 6.54 -7.40 -18.27
CA LEU A 52 5.45 -6.44 -18.38
C LEU A 52 5.46 -5.73 -19.73
N ASN A 53 6.65 -5.36 -20.21
CA ASN A 53 6.84 -4.75 -21.53
C ASN A 53 6.48 -5.73 -22.67
N ILE A 54 6.70 -7.04 -22.48
CA ILE A 54 6.24 -8.08 -23.43
C ILE A 54 4.71 -8.05 -23.52
N LEU A 55 4.00 -7.92 -22.39
CA LEU A 55 2.53 -7.84 -22.38
C LEU A 55 2.03 -6.57 -23.07
N ASN A 56 2.66 -5.42 -22.83
CA ASN A 56 2.25 -4.14 -23.40
C ASN A 56 2.44 -4.10 -24.93
N ARG A 57 3.46 -4.81 -25.46
CA ARG A 57 3.73 -4.92 -26.89
C ARG A 57 3.48 -6.33 -27.43
N PHE A 58 2.51 -7.04 -26.84
CA PHE A 58 2.29 -8.45 -27.09
C PHE A 58 2.06 -8.78 -28.57
N SER A 59 1.28 -7.97 -29.29
CA SER A 59 1.02 -8.15 -30.72
C SER A 59 2.31 -8.08 -31.55
N GLU A 60 3.19 -7.13 -31.28
CA GLU A 60 4.45 -6.96 -31.96
C GLU A 60 5.44 -8.10 -31.65
N VAL A 61 5.44 -8.52 -30.37
CA VAL A 61 6.28 -9.65 -29.93
C VAL A 61 5.87 -10.95 -30.64
N LEU A 62 4.56 -11.17 -30.83
CA LEU A 62 4.05 -12.37 -31.51
C LEU A 62 4.42 -12.42 -33.00
N GLU A 63 4.60 -11.29 -33.67
CA GLU A 63 5.01 -11.25 -35.07
C GLU A 63 6.43 -11.81 -35.27
N VAL A 64 7.30 -11.60 -34.26
CA VAL A 64 8.73 -11.97 -34.32
C VAL A 64 9.00 -13.27 -33.52
N ALA A 65 8.10 -13.66 -32.62
CA ALA A 65 8.28 -14.84 -31.77
C ALA A 65 8.31 -16.15 -32.58
N ASP A 66 9.13 -17.10 -32.12
CA ASP A 66 9.19 -18.43 -32.70
C ASP A 66 7.89 -19.20 -32.45
N LYS A 67 7.11 -19.38 -33.52
CA LYS A 67 5.82 -20.09 -33.51
C LYS A 67 5.92 -21.56 -33.15
N SER A 68 7.12 -22.15 -33.23
CA SER A 68 7.33 -23.54 -32.79
C SER A 68 7.32 -23.68 -31.26
N VAL A 69 7.65 -22.63 -30.54
CA VAL A 69 7.70 -22.58 -29.07
C VAL A 69 6.47 -21.89 -28.49
N VAL A 70 6.01 -20.80 -29.11
CA VAL A 70 4.84 -20.02 -28.71
C VAL A 70 3.61 -20.51 -29.46
N THR A 71 2.95 -21.51 -28.90
CA THR A 71 1.76 -22.14 -29.50
C THR A 71 0.50 -21.28 -29.35
N GLU A 72 -0.53 -21.54 -30.14
CA GLU A 72 -1.82 -20.84 -30.07
C GLU A 72 -2.47 -20.90 -28.69
N ASP A 73 -2.35 -22.01 -27.96
CA ASP A 73 -2.85 -22.16 -26.59
C ASP A 73 -2.15 -21.20 -25.59
N ILE A 74 -0.83 -21.00 -25.79
CA ILE A 74 -0.07 -20.06 -24.98
C ILE A 74 -0.48 -18.62 -25.30
N VAL A 75 -0.67 -18.32 -26.59
CA VAL A 75 -1.16 -17.01 -27.03
C VAL A 75 -2.53 -16.70 -26.44
N ALA A 76 -3.47 -17.66 -26.51
CA ALA A 76 -4.81 -17.49 -25.94
C ALA A 76 -4.76 -17.31 -24.42
N THR A 77 -3.87 -18.02 -23.71
CA THR A 77 -3.67 -17.88 -22.27
C THR A 77 -3.13 -16.49 -21.91
N LEU A 78 -2.12 -16.01 -22.64
CA LEU A 78 -1.53 -14.69 -22.43
C LEU A 78 -2.52 -13.57 -22.78
N GLN A 79 -3.26 -13.71 -23.89
CA GLN A 79 -4.29 -12.74 -24.24
C GLN A 79 -5.39 -12.65 -23.19
N GLY A 80 -5.89 -13.79 -22.71
CA GLY A 80 -6.87 -13.83 -21.62
C GLY A 80 -6.34 -13.29 -20.29
N PHE A 81 -5.01 -13.33 -20.10
CA PHE A 81 -4.37 -12.68 -18.96
C PHE A 81 -4.31 -11.16 -19.14
N ILE A 82 -3.90 -10.67 -20.30
CA ILE A 82 -3.84 -9.24 -20.65
C ILE A 82 -5.23 -8.59 -20.50
N ASP A 83 -6.26 -9.24 -21.03
CA ASP A 83 -7.64 -8.74 -20.98
C ASP A 83 -8.13 -8.50 -19.54
N ARG A 84 -7.61 -9.25 -18.56
CA ARG A 84 -7.95 -9.08 -17.13
C ARG A 84 -7.32 -7.84 -16.51
N PHE A 85 -6.27 -7.29 -17.10
CA PHE A 85 -5.61 -6.07 -16.65
C PHE A 85 -6.24 -4.81 -17.23
N GLN A 86 -7.18 -4.95 -18.16
CA GLN A 86 -7.94 -3.82 -18.69
C GLN A 86 -9.16 -3.54 -17.81
N ILE A 87 -9.14 -2.41 -17.09
CA ILE A 87 -10.24 -1.98 -16.24
C ILE A 87 -10.69 -0.58 -16.68
N PHE A 88 -11.98 -0.43 -17.01
CA PHE A 88 -12.57 0.84 -17.49
C PHE A 88 -11.84 1.45 -18.69
N GLY A 89 -11.28 0.61 -19.57
CA GLY A 89 -10.54 1.06 -20.75
C GLY A 89 -9.13 1.60 -20.44
N VAL A 90 -8.62 1.33 -19.24
CA VAL A 90 -7.24 1.63 -18.85
C VAL A 90 -6.48 0.32 -18.65
N ASP A 91 -5.32 0.21 -19.29
CA ASP A 91 -4.44 -0.93 -19.07
C ASP A 91 -3.61 -0.71 -17.81
N LEU A 92 -3.77 -1.62 -16.86
CA LEU A 92 -3.09 -1.55 -15.56
C LEU A 92 -1.60 -1.90 -15.61
N THR A 93 -1.13 -2.43 -16.72
CA THR A 93 0.29 -2.76 -16.92
C THR A 93 1.11 -1.55 -17.38
N GLU A 94 0.46 -0.54 -17.92
CA GLU A 94 1.08 0.67 -18.45
C GLU A 94 1.47 1.65 -17.32
N MET A 95 2.38 2.56 -17.67
CA MET A 95 2.85 3.58 -16.72
C MET A 95 2.19 4.93 -16.97
N PRO A 96 1.59 5.55 -15.94
CA PRO A 96 0.98 6.87 -16.08
C PRO A 96 1.93 7.98 -16.54
N ASN A 97 3.23 7.87 -16.28
CA ASN A 97 4.21 8.85 -16.76
C ASN A 97 4.38 8.85 -18.29
N GLU A 98 3.98 7.77 -18.97
CA GLU A 98 4.01 7.64 -20.44
C GLU A 98 2.68 8.05 -21.10
N PHE A 99 1.83 8.81 -20.40
CA PHE A 99 0.50 9.22 -20.83
C PHE A 99 0.43 9.90 -22.20
N ARG A 100 1.54 10.46 -22.68
CA ARG A 100 1.60 11.13 -23.99
C ARG A 100 1.51 10.15 -25.17
N THR A 101 1.94 8.93 -24.96
CA THR A 101 1.91 7.85 -25.97
C THR A 101 0.68 6.98 -25.84
N ILE A 102 0.22 6.75 -24.60
CA ILE A 102 -0.85 5.82 -24.26
C ILE A 102 -2.23 6.52 -24.29
N GLY A 103 -2.28 7.77 -23.79
CA GLY A 103 -3.50 8.56 -23.69
C GLY A 103 -3.70 9.14 -22.29
N ALA A 104 -4.46 10.22 -22.21
CA ALA A 104 -4.66 10.95 -20.95
C ALA A 104 -5.52 10.21 -19.91
N SER A 105 -6.28 9.19 -20.31
CA SER A 105 -7.14 8.41 -19.41
C SER A 105 -6.37 7.73 -18.27
N ILE A 106 -5.13 7.32 -18.53
CA ILE A 106 -4.30 6.65 -17.53
C ILE A 106 -3.95 7.57 -16.35
N LEU A 107 -3.94 8.88 -16.54
CA LEU A 107 -3.71 9.87 -15.48
C LEU A 107 -4.83 9.89 -14.43
N LEU A 108 -5.98 9.32 -14.72
CA LEU A 108 -7.05 9.19 -13.73
C LEU A 108 -6.59 8.37 -12.52
N ILE A 109 -5.71 7.39 -12.72
CA ILE A 109 -5.23 6.53 -11.63
C ILE A 109 -4.44 7.29 -10.57
N PRO A 110 -3.35 8.02 -10.89
CA PRO A 110 -2.64 8.82 -9.89
C PRO A 110 -3.51 9.93 -9.27
N VAL A 111 -4.43 10.51 -10.04
CA VAL A 111 -5.38 11.51 -9.52
C VAL A 111 -6.31 10.89 -8.50
N PHE A 112 -6.92 9.74 -8.79
CA PHE A 112 -7.78 9.04 -7.82
C PHE A 112 -7.00 8.49 -6.63
N ALA A 113 -5.77 8.03 -6.82
CA ALA A 113 -4.89 7.60 -5.73
C ALA A 113 -4.60 8.77 -4.77
N PHE A 114 -4.29 9.95 -5.31
CA PHE A 114 -4.10 11.16 -4.52
C PHE A 114 -5.38 11.58 -3.78
N ILE A 115 -6.53 11.63 -4.47
CA ILE A 115 -7.80 12.04 -3.88
C ILE A 115 -8.23 11.08 -2.78
N SER A 116 -8.15 9.77 -3.01
CA SER A 116 -8.53 8.75 -2.02
C SER A 116 -7.65 8.80 -0.77
N SER A 117 -6.35 8.99 -0.94
CA SER A 117 -5.40 9.16 0.15
C SER A 117 -5.65 10.48 0.91
N MET A 118 -5.93 11.57 0.19
CA MET A 118 -6.26 12.86 0.79
C MET A 118 -7.53 12.81 1.64
N LEU A 119 -8.57 12.13 1.13
CA LEU A 119 -9.83 11.96 1.86
C LEU A 119 -9.61 11.22 3.18
N THR A 120 -8.85 10.12 3.13
CA THR A 120 -8.50 9.34 4.33
C THR A 120 -7.70 10.18 5.33
N SER A 121 -6.71 10.93 4.85
CA SER A 121 -5.87 11.81 5.69
C SER A 121 -6.67 12.93 6.35
N LEU A 122 -7.56 13.59 5.62
CA LEU A 122 -8.42 14.64 6.15
C LEU A 122 -9.39 14.09 7.22
N PHE A 123 -9.98 12.93 6.97
CA PHE A 123 -10.86 12.29 7.94
C PHE A 123 -10.13 11.94 9.23
N MET A 124 -8.93 11.34 9.12
CA MET A 124 -8.09 11.03 10.28
C MET A 124 -7.68 12.28 11.05
N MET A 125 -7.31 13.37 10.35
CA MET A 125 -6.96 14.64 10.97
C MET A 125 -8.15 15.25 11.74
N GLN A 126 -9.37 15.20 11.17
CA GLN A 126 -10.57 15.69 11.87
C GLN A 126 -10.86 14.88 13.14
N LYS A 127 -10.64 13.56 13.08
CA LYS A 127 -10.82 12.68 14.22
C LYS A 127 -9.79 12.95 15.32
N GLN A 128 -8.51 13.11 14.94
CA GLN A 128 -7.43 13.45 15.87
C GLN A 128 -7.66 14.79 16.57
N LYS A 129 -8.17 15.82 15.86
CA LYS A 129 -8.52 17.12 16.46
C LYS A 129 -9.56 17.00 17.57
N LYS A 130 -10.49 16.05 17.44
CA LYS A 130 -11.53 15.81 18.47
C LYS A 130 -10.98 15.04 19.67
N THR A 131 -10.10 14.06 19.43
CA THR A 131 -9.60 13.17 20.47
C THR A 131 -8.39 13.75 21.21
N ASN A 132 -7.49 14.43 20.52
CA ASN A 132 -6.25 15.00 21.07
C ASN A 132 -6.02 16.42 20.54
N PRO A 133 -6.68 17.45 21.07
CA PRO A 133 -6.58 18.83 20.56
C PRO A 133 -5.19 19.44 20.69
N GLU A 134 -4.35 18.97 21.62
CA GLU A 134 -2.98 19.42 21.78
C GLU A 134 -2.05 18.91 20.67
N MET A 135 -2.20 17.63 20.28
CA MET A 135 -1.46 17.08 19.12
C MET A 135 -1.87 17.76 17.82
N ALA A 136 -3.14 18.15 17.70
CA ALA A 136 -3.63 18.85 16.51
C ALA A 136 -3.08 20.28 16.34
N LYS A 137 -2.57 20.89 17.40
CA LYS A 137 -1.90 22.20 17.36
C LYS A 137 -0.45 22.11 16.88
N ASN A 138 0.13 20.93 16.85
CA ASN A 138 1.51 20.72 16.42
C ASN A 138 1.59 20.79 14.87
N PRO A 139 2.29 21.78 14.28
CA PRO A 139 2.38 21.95 12.84
C PRO A 139 3.07 20.77 12.14
N THR A 140 3.96 20.07 12.84
CA THR A 140 4.67 18.88 12.31
C THR A 140 3.71 17.75 12.00
N MET A 141 2.68 17.53 12.83
CA MET A 141 1.67 16.50 12.60
C MET A 141 0.81 16.81 11.37
N GLY A 142 0.48 18.08 11.16
CA GLY A 142 -0.23 18.52 9.95
C GLY A 142 0.59 18.26 8.70
N CYS A 143 1.87 18.62 8.70
CA CYS A 143 2.78 18.39 7.58
C CYS A 143 2.89 16.87 7.25
N MET A 144 3.11 16.02 8.23
CA MET A 144 3.19 14.56 8.03
C MET A 144 1.90 13.99 7.44
N THR A 145 0.74 14.49 7.86
CA THR A 145 -0.57 14.03 7.35
C THR A 145 -0.73 14.35 5.87
N PHE A 146 -0.23 15.50 5.39
CA PHE A 146 -0.31 15.88 3.97
C PHE A 146 0.80 15.25 3.11
N MET A 147 1.92 14.87 3.69
CA MET A 147 3.00 14.19 2.95
C MET A 147 2.54 12.83 2.39
N SER A 148 1.73 12.08 3.12
CA SER A 148 1.26 10.76 2.69
C SER A 148 0.48 10.79 1.35
N PRO A 149 -0.53 11.67 1.14
CA PRO A 149 -1.21 11.80 -0.15
C PRO A 149 -0.28 12.21 -1.30
N VAL A 150 0.66 13.13 -1.05
CA VAL A 150 1.62 13.59 -2.07
C VAL A 150 2.51 12.44 -2.52
N ILE A 151 3.06 11.69 -1.56
CA ILE A 151 3.89 10.52 -1.84
C ILE A 151 3.08 9.45 -2.58
N SER A 152 1.84 9.18 -2.16
CA SER A 152 0.94 8.23 -2.82
C SER A 152 0.68 8.59 -4.28
N GLY A 153 0.38 9.86 -4.56
CA GLY A 153 0.17 10.35 -5.93
C GLY A 153 1.45 10.27 -6.79
N PHE A 154 2.60 10.61 -6.22
CA PHE A 154 3.89 10.53 -6.90
C PHE A 154 4.23 9.08 -7.29
N PHE A 155 4.09 8.14 -6.36
CA PHE A 155 4.34 6.74 -6.67
C PHE A 155 3.32 6.17 -7.66
N ALA A 156 2.03 6.53 -7.54
CA ALA A 156 1.00 6.12 -8.48
C ALA A 156 1.25 6.65 -9.91
N TYR A 157 1.96 7.78 -10.05
CA TYR A 157 2.38 8.32 -11.33
C TYR A 157 3.62 7.62 -11.90
N SER A 158 4.55 7.18 -11.02
CA SER A 158 5.86 6.66 -11.41
C SER A 158 5.91 5.13 -11.53
N LEU A 159 4.88 4.44 -11.06
CA LEU A 159 4.77 2.98 -11.09
C LEU A 159 3.67 2.54 -12.05
N PRO A 160 3.62 1.25 -12.44
CA PRO A 160 2.54 0.72 -13.27
C PRO A 160 1.17 1.04 -12.67
N ALA A 161 0.20 1.34 -13.52
CA ALA A 161 -1.14 1.78 -13.15
C ALA A 161 -1.84 0.82 -12.17
N GLY A 162 -1.54 -0.49 -12.25
CA GLY A 162 -2.04 -1.50 -11.32
C GLY A 162 -1.65 -1.26 -9.87
N VAL A 163 -0.46 -0.71 -9.60
CA VAL A 163 -0.03 -0.33 -8.23
C VAL A 163 -0.87 0.84 -7.72
N GLY A 164 -1.07 1.85 -8.57
CA GLY A 164 -1.92 3.00 -8.25
C GLY A 164 -3.37 2.57 -7.99
N PHE A 165 -3.90 1.66 -8.80
CA PHE A 165 -5.23 1.09 -8.62
C PHE A 165 -5.35 0.33 -7.29
N TYR A 166 -4.36 -0.51 -6.96
CA TYR A 166 -4.31 -1.16 -5.65
C TYR A 166 -4.34 -0.14 -4.50
N TRP A 167 -3.58 0.95 -4.60
CA TRP A 167 -3.60 1.99 -3.57
C TRP A 167 -4.95 2.68 -3.44
N ILE A 168 -5.65 2.92 -4.53
CA ILE A 168 -7.03 3.46 -4.50
C ILE A 168 -7.92 2.52 -3.68
N ILE A 169 -7.95 1.23 -4.02
CA ILE A 169 -8.75 0.23 -3.31
C ILE A 169 -8.35 0.12 -1.84
N SER A 170 -7.05 0.07 -1.55
CA SER A 170 -6.52 0.02 -0.19
C SER A 170 -6.92 1.24 0.64
N ASN A 171 -6.87 2.45 0.06
CA ASN A 171 -7.32 3.67 0.73
C ASN A 171 -8.83 3.66 1.01
N ILE A 172 -9.63 3.19 0.06
CA ILE A 172 -11.09 3.06 0.22
C ILE A 172 -11.41 2.08 1.35
N LEU A 173 -10.78 0.89 1.35
CA LEU A 173 -10.97 -0.11 2.40
C LEU A 173 -10.53 0.41 3.76
N SER A 174 -9.39 1.09 3.84
CA SER A 174 -8.89 1.73 5.06
C SER A 174 -9.83 2.81 5.57
N PHE A 175 -10.40 3.60 4.67
CA PHE A 175 -11.42 4.60 5.02
C PHE A 175 -12.67 3.94 5.60
N ILE A 176 -13.21 2.91 4.94
CA ILE A 176 -14.38 2.15 5.42
C ILE A 176 -14.08 1.54 6.80
N GLN A 177 -12.93 0.90 6.97
CA GLN A 177 -12.49 0.33 8.23
C GLN A 177 -12.42 1.39 9.33
N THR A 178 -11.85 2.56 9.03
CA THR A 178 -11.71 3.66 9.99
C THR A 178 -13.07 4.22 10.41
N VAL A 179 -14.00 4.35 9.46
CA VAL A 179 -15.38 4.77 9.74
C VAL A 179 -16.11 3.71 10.56
N ALA A 180 -15.99 2.44 10.21
CA ALA A 180 -16.59 1.33 10.96
C ALA A 180 -16.07 1.31 12.41
N LEU A 181 -14.76 1.37 12.61
CA LEU A 181 -14.16 1.45 13.95
C LEU A 181 -14.65 2.70 14.72
N ALA A 182 -14.83 3.83 14.02
CA ALA A 182 -15.33 5.05 14.65
C ALA A 182 -16.78 4.92 15.17
N ILE A 183 -17.58 4.12 14.49
CA ILE A 183 -18.99 3.88 14.85
C ILE A 183 -19.10 2.83 15.96
N PHE A 184 -18.38 1.70 15.80
CA PHE A 184 -18.49 0.57 16.73
C PHE A 184 -17.66 0.76 18.01
N ILE A 185 -16.50 1.38 17.92
CA ILE A 185 -15.59 1.60 19.03
C ILE A 185 -15.57 3.10 19.32
N LYS A 186 -16.23 3.53 20.38
CA LYS A 186 -16.14 4.91 20.88
C LYS A 186 -14.82 5.05 21.65
N PRO A 187 -13.75 5.59 21.04
CA PRO A 187 -12.44 5.70 21.69
C PRO A 187 -12.50 6.54 22.97
N GLU A 188 -13.45 7.46 23.06
CA GLU A 188 -13.70 8.29 24.23
C GLU A 188 -13.98 7.46 25.50
N ASN A 189 -14.75 6.38 25.38
CA ASN A 189 -15.08 5.50 26.52
C ASN A 189 -13.85 4.69 26.97
N ILE A 190 -13.02 4.26 26.01
CA ILE A 190 -11.80 3.49 26.32
C ILE A 190 -10.77 4.41 26.98
N ILE A 191 -10.57 5.62 26.47
CA ILE A 191 -9.67 6.61 27.07
C ILE A 191 -10.16 6.99 28.46
N ALA A 192 -11.46 7.22 28.63
CA ALA A 192 -12.03 7.55 29.93
C ALA A 192 -11.82 6.42 30.96
N SER A 193 -11.99 5.15 30.57
CA SER A 193 -11.74 4.02 31.47
C SER A 193 -10.25 3.90 31.83
N GLN A 194 -9.34 4.07 30.87
CA GLN A 194 -7.90 4.07 31.14
C GLN A 194 -7.48 5.21 32.08
N MET A 195 -8.02 6.43 31.89
CA MET A 195 -7.74 7.55 32.77
C MET A 195 -8.28 7.32 34.21
N ILE A 196 -9.42 6.64 34.35
CA ILE A 196 -9.96 6.25 35.64
C ILE A 196 -9.01 5.24 36.30
N ASP A 197 -8.61 4.20 35.59
CA ASP A 197 -7.71 3.16 36.10
C ASP A 197 -6.36 3.75 36.55
N GLU A 198 -5.74 4.62 35.73
CA GLU A 198 -4.52 5.33 36.10
C GLU A 198 -4.69 6.20 37.34
N THR A 199 -5.84 6.88 37.47
CA THR A 199 -6.10 7.75 38.62
C THR A 199 -6.31 6.92 39.90
N VAL A 200 -6.98 5.79 39.79
CA VAL A 200 -7.16 4.85 40.89
C VAL A 200 -5.81 4.28 41.33
N GLU A 201 -4.98 3.85 40.38
CA GLU A 201 -3.66 3.31 40.71
C GLU A 201 -2.73 4.37 41.33
N ARG A 202 -2.77 5.60 40.86
CA ARG A 202 -2.00 6.71 41.42
C ARG A 202 -2.44 6.98 42.89
N ARG A 203 -3.75 7.05 43.15
CA ARG A 203 -4.28 7.25 44.50
C ARG A 203 -3.88 6.12 45.44
N SER A 204 -3.95 4.86 45.00
CA SER A 204 -3.55 3.72 45.79
C SER A 204 -2.04 3.75 46.15
N ARG A 205 -1.18 4.18 45.22
CA ARG A 205 0.24 4.41 45.49
C ARG A 205 0.47 5.52 46.51
N GLU A 206 -0.22 6.65 46.37
CA GLU A 206 -0.13 7.77 47.32
C GLU A 206 -0.56 7.37 48.73
N GLU A 207 -1.65 6.60 48.87
CA GLU A 207 -2.09 6.08 50.15
C GLU A 207 -1.09 5.11 50.78
N SER A 208 -0.47 4.26 49.96
CA SER A 208 0.57 3.33 50.44
C SER A 208 1.82 4.08 50.93
N ILE A 209 2.20 5.16 50.26
CA ILE A 209 3.33 6.01 50.68
C ILE A 209 3.00 6.74 51.96
N LYS A 210 1.79 7.32 52.07
CA LYS A 210 1.35 7.99 53.30
C LYS A 210 1.36 7.04 54.49
N LYS A 211 0.88 5.80 54.35
CA LYS A 211 0.91 4.77 55.38
C LYS A 211 2.35 4.42 55.80
N ARG A 212 3.27 4.27 54.83
CA ARG A 212 4.68 4.00 55.13
C ARG A 212 5.34 5.15 55.89
N VAL A 213 5.11 6.39 55.46
CA VAL A 213 5.62 7.58 56.15
C VAL A 213 5.09 7.70 57.58
N ALA A 214 3.79 7.42 57.81
CA ALA A 214 3.20 7.40 59.14
C ALA A 214 3.82 6.35 60.07
N ILE A 215 4.08 5.14 59.53
CA ILE A 215 4.75 4.06 60.27
C ILE A 215 6.19 4.47 60.65
N MET A 216 6.95 5.04 59.69
CA MET A 216 8.30 5.49 59.98
C MET A 216 8.37 6.57 61.06
N LYS A 217 7.48 7.57 60.99
CA LYS A 217 7.37 8.60 62.03
C LYS A 217 7.06 8.03 63.40
N SER A 218 6.14 7.07 63.51
CA SER A 218 5.78 6.42 64.77
C SER A 218 6.92 5.54 65.35
N GLN A 219 7.82 5.02 64.49
CA GLN A 219 9.01 4.30 64.91
C GLN A 219 10.10 5.24 65.44
N GLU A 220 10.30 6.39 64.77
CA GLU A 220 11.25 7.42 65.23
C GLU A 220 10.84 8.01 66.61
N GLU A 221 9.53 8.21 66.88
CA GLU A 221 9.05 8.66 68.15
C GLU A 221 9.27 7.63 69.31
N LYS A 222 9.27 6.33 68.98
CA LYS A 222 9.50 5.27 69.97
C LYS A 222 10.98 5.03 70.29
N THR A 223 11.86 5.54 69.47
CA THR A 223 13.32 5.39 69.60
C THR A 223 14.01 6.61 70.26
N LYS A 224 13.26 7.66 70.48
CA LYS A 224 13.62 8.83 71.31
C LYS A 224 13.08 8.69 72.74
#